data_64b9af173041637a574ab0316a34be4d
#
_entry.id   64b9af173041637a574ab0316a34be4d
#
_cell.length_a   1.000
_cell.length_b   1.000
_cell.length_c   1.000
_cell.angle_alpha   90.00
_cell.angle_beta   90.00
_cell.angle_gamma   90.00
#
_symmetry.space_group_name_H-M   'P 1'
#
loop_
_entity.id
_entity.type
_entity.pdbx_description
1 polymer ?
#
loop_
_entity_poly.entity_id
_entity_poly.type
_entity_poly.pdbx_seq_one_letter_code
_entity_poly.pdbx_strand_id
1 'polypeptide(L)'
;MLPKVHRLWHPQDFKTVYARGVHRKTSHLTLRALRCSPQFDRIPDGNRGERATRIGISISQKVSKRAVVRNRIKRQIRAAFRQLLPKLSNGWDIVIVVKPTALECNYAEFLQELEQLLVQAEVIHEYSGGNNI
;
A
#
# COMPACT_ATOMS: atom_id res chain seq x y z
N MET A 1 -8.02 -11.23 -5.92
CA MET A 1 -7.15 -10.41 -6.77
C MET A 1 -7.49 -8.94 -6.60
N LEU A 2 -6.50 -8.08 -6.60
CA LEU A 2 -6.72 -6.65 -6.39
C LEU A 2 -7.20 -6.00 -7.67
N PRO A 3 -8.31 -5.23 -7.63
CA PRO A 3 -8.81 -4.54 -8.84
C PRO A 3 -7.78 -3.57 -9.41
N LYS A 4 -7.86 -3.37 -10.71
CA LYS A 4 -6.92 -2.50 -11.40
C LYS A 4 -6.88 -1.07 -10.86
N VAL A 5 -8.04 -0.54 -10.44
CA VAL A 5 -8.09 0.83 -9.94
C VAL A 5 -7.23 1.03 -8.70
N HIS A 6 -6.92 -0.05 -8.01
CA HIS A 6 -6.13 0.00 -6.78
C HIS A 6 -4.67 -0.37 -7.00
N ARG A 7 -4.25 -0.54 -8.25
CA ARG A 7 -2.86 -0.92 -8.53
C ARG A 7 -2.06 0.28 -8.97
N LEU A 8 -0.95 0.48 -8.30
CA LEU A 8 0.05 1.49 -8.69
C LEU A 8 1.12 0.74 -9.48
N TRP A 9 1.28 1.09 -10.76
CA TRP A 9 2.20 0.34 -11.61
C TRP A 9 3.10 1.21 -12.46
N HIS A 10 2.76 2.47 -12.62
CA HIS A 10 3.54 3.35 -13.50
C HIS A 10 4.82 3.81 -12.80
N PRO A 11 6.00 3.69 -13.45
CA PRO A 11 7.25 4.07 -12.79
C PRO A 11 7.30 5.51 -12.30
N GLN A 12 6.67 6.42 -13.03
CA GLN A 12 6.64 7.82 -12.61
C GLN A 12 5.90 8.00 -11.30
N ASP A 13 4.82 7.26 -11.11
CA ASP A 13 4.07 7.32 -9.86
C ASP A 13 4.91 6.82 -8.68
N PHE A 14 5.67 5.74 -8.89
CA PHE A 14 6.58 5.26 -7.86
C PHE A 14 7.60 6.33 -7.48
N LYS A 15 8.19 6.98 -8.47
CA LYS A 15 9.19 8.03 -8.22
C LYS A 15 8.60 9.18 -7.42
N THR A 16 7.39 9.59 -7.75
CA THR A 16 6.73 10.68 -7.07
C THR A 16 6.48 10.33 -5.60
N VAL A 17 6.01 9.11 -5.34
CA VAL A 17 5.78 8.67 -3.97
C VAL A 17 7.09 8.62 -3.19
N TYR A 18 8.15 8.09 -3.79
CA TYR A 18 9.45 8.07 -3.12
C TYR A 18 9.96 9.47 -2.80
N ALA A 19 9.74 10.42 -3.70
CA ALA A 19 10.29 11.76 -3.51
C ALA A 19 9.49 12.58 -2.50
N ARG A 20 8.17 12.37 -2.43
CA ARG A 20 7.29 13.29 -1.71
C ARG A 20 6.45 12.63 -0.63
N GLY A 21 6.43 11.32 -0.57
CA GLY A 21 5.57 10.61 0.37
C GLY A 21 6.15 10.55 1.77
N VAL A 22 5.27 10.27 2.73
CA VAL A 22 5.72 9.96 4.08
C VAL A 22 6.35 8.58 4.10
N HIS A 23 7.21 8.36 5.09
CA HIS A 23 7.98 7.12 5.20
C HIS A 23 7.72 6.50 6.56
N ARG A 24 7.27 5.26 6.56
CA ARG A 24 7.05 4.48 7.78
C ARG A 24 7.59 3.08 7.56
N LYS A 25 7.95 2.39 8.62
CA LYS A 25 8.50 1.05 8.49
C LYS A 25 8.14 0.17 9.67
N THR A 26 8.08 -1.12 9.40
CA THR A 26 7.93 -2.16 10.39
C THR A 26 9.06 -3.16 10.23
N SER A 27 8.98 -4.30 10.90
CA SER A 27 10.06 -5.29 10.87
C SER A 27 10.34 -5.82 9.47
N HIS A 28 9.33 -6.00 8.65
CA HIS A 28 9.48 -6.68 7.36
C HIS A 28 9.08 -5.83 6.16
N LEU A 29 8.42 -4.69 6.40
CA LEU A 29 7.90 -3.85 5.32
C LEU A 29 8.27 -2.41 5.56
N THR A 30 8.42 -1.67 4.47
CA THR A 30 8.55 -0.22 4.52
C THR A 30 7.42 0.35 3.68
N LEU A 31 6.78 1.40 4.18
CA LEU A 31 5.71 2.08 3.48
C LEU A 31 6.12 3.48 3.10
N ARG A 32 5.82 3.84 1.87
CA ARG A 32 5.86 5.24 1.44
C ARG A 32 4.49 5.58 0.90
N ALA A 33 3.91 6.66 1.38
CA ALA A 33 2.55 7.03 1.02
C ALA A 33 2.47 8.50 0.73
N LEU A 34 1.79 8.83 -0.37
CA LEU A 34 1.60 10.20 -0.79
C LEU A 34 0.12 10.43 -1.03
N ARG A 35 -0.43 11.44 -0.39
CA ARG A 35 -1.81 11.81 -0.64
C ARG A 35 -1.87 12.63 -1.91
N CYS A 36 -2.72 12.20 -2.84
CA CYS A 36 -2.90 12.91 -4.09
C CYS A 36 -3.73 14.14 -3.86
N SER A 37 -3.29 15.26 -4.44
CA SER A 37 -4.04 16.49 -4.34
C SER A 37 -5.30 16.39 -5.16
N PRO A 38 -6.45 16.75 -4.62
CA PRO A 38 -7.69 16.76 -5.40
C PRO A 38 -7.63 17.63 -6.64
N GLN A 39 -6.74 18.61 -6.64
CA GLN A 39 -6.61 19.52 -7.77
C GLN A 39 -6.12 18.83 -9.03
N PHE A 40 -5.44 17.73 -8.88
CA PHE A 40 -4.91 17.00 -10.03
C PHE A 40 -5.82 15.88 -10.50
N ASP A 41 -6.87 15.64 -9.76
CA ASP A 41 -7.78 14.55 -10.10
C ASP A 41 -8.98 15.12 -10.83
N ARG A 42 -8.74 15.56 -12.04
CA ARG A 42 -9.83 16.03 -12.88
C ARG A 42 -10.56 14.83 -13.43
N ILE A 43 -11.76 14.67 -12.98
CA ILE A 43 -12.59 13.59 -13.44
C ILE A 43 -13.49 14.13 -14.53
N PRO A 44 -13.38 13.59 -15.75
CA PRO A 44 -14.09 14.16 -16.89
C PRO A 44 -15.59 14.20 -16.73
N ASP A 45 -16.15 13.31 -15.94
CA ASP A 45 -17.59 13.26 -15.76
C ASP A 45 -18.08 14.25 -14.70
N GLY A 46 -17.21 15.11 -14.20
CA GLY A 46 -17.59 16.09 -13.23
C GLY A 46 -17.73 15.56 -11.82
N ASN A 47 -17.46 14.31 -11.62
CA ASN A 47 -17.49 13.72 -10.30
C ASN A 47 -16.30 14.24 -9.50
N ARG A 48 -16.59 14.83 -8.35
CA ARG A 48 -15.55 15.42 -7.52
C ARG A 48 -14.96 14.45 -6.52
N GLY A 49 -15.30 13.19 -6.65
CA GLY A 49 -14.78 12.17 -5.77
C GLY A 49 -13.28 12.05 -5.88
N GLU A 50 -12.64 11.69 -4.79
CA GLU A 50 -11.23 11.39 -4.81
C GLU A 50 -10.99 10.12 -5.57
N ARG A 51 -9.85 10.05 -6.23
CA ARG A 51 -9.53 8.83 -6.91
C ARG A 51 -9.21 7.74 -5.90
N ALA A 52 -9.36 6.48 -6.33
CA ALA A 52 -9.13 5.33 -5.46
C ALA A 52 -7.69 5.30 -4.97
N THR A 53 -7.50 4.85 -3.75
CA THR A 53 -6.17 4.62 -3.21
C THR A 53 -5.53 3.46 -3.96
N ARG A 54 -4.27 3.63 -4.34
CA ARG A 54 -3.55 2.64 -5.13
C ARG A 54 -2.34 2.14 -4.36
N ILE A 55 -1.98 0.88 -4.60
CA ILE A 55 -0.81 0.29 -3.97
C ILE A 55 0.11 -0.32 -5.02
N GLY A 56 1.40 -0.07 -4.86
CA GLY A 56 2.44 -0.74 -5.61
C GLY A 56 3.35 -1.48 -4.65
N ILE A 57 3.86 -2.60 -5.08
CA ILE A 57 4.72 -3.42 -4.25
C ILE A 57 6.08 -3.55 -4.92
N SER A 58 7.12 -3.16 -4.20
CA SER A 58 8.49 -3.25 -4.66
C SER A 58 9.18 -4.38 -3.89
N ILE A 59 9.66 -5.37 -4.63
CA ILE A 59 10.37 -6.48 -4.02
C ILE A 59 11.58 -6.80 -4.89
N SER A 60 12.77 -6.75 -4.29
CA SER A 60 14.00 -6.93 -5.02
C SER A 60 14.48 -8.38 -4.93
N GLN A 61 15.48 -8.67 -5.75
CA GLN A 61 16.12 -9.99 -5.71
C GLN A 61 16.86 -10.23 -4.40
N LYS A 62 17.08 -9.19 -3.61
CA LYS A 62 17.67 -9.37 -2.29
C LYS A 62 16.74 -10.13 -1.35
N VAL A 63 15.43 -10.05 -1.58
CA VAL A 63 14.46 -10.82 -0.79
C VAL A 63 14.49 -12.27 -1.23
N SER A 64 14.45 -12.52 -2.52
CA SER A 64 14.60 -13.86 -3.09
C SER A 64 14.91 -13.71 -4.57
N LYS A 65 15.85 -14.53 -5.04
CA LYS A 65 16.15 -14.55 -6.47
C LYS A 65 15.09 -15.29 -7.27
N ARG A 66 14.26 -16.07 -6.60
CA ARG A 66 13.24 -16.87 -7.27
C ARG A 66 11.99 -16.04 -7.50
N ALA A 67 11.63 -15.89 -8.77
CA ALA A 67 10.47 -15.10 -9.14
C ALA A 67 9.19 -15.65 -8.54
N VAL A 68 9.09 -16.98 -8.43
CA VAL A 68 7.88 -17.58 -7.88
C VAL A 68 7.69 -17.19 -6.41
N VAL A 69 8.79 -17.06 -5.68
CA VAL A 69 8.73 -16.64 -4.27
C VAL A 69 8.31 -15.16 -4.18
N ARG A 70 8.94 -14.33 -5.00
CA ARG A 70 8.57 -12.90 -5.00
C ARG A 70 7.10 -12.70 -5.36
N ASN A 71 6.61 -13.46 -6.34
CA ASN A 71 5.21 -13.34 -6.74
C ASN A 71 4.26 -13.82 -5.64
N ARG A 72 4.63 -14.85 -4.90
CA ARG A 72 3.84 -15.32 -3.76
C ARG A 72 3.70 -14.20 -2.72
N ILE A 73 4.82 -13.56 -2.39
CA ILE A 73 4.81 -12.47 -1.40
C ILE A 73 3.94 -11.32 -1.89
N LYS A 74 4.07 -10.94 -3.16
CA LYS A 74 3.23 -9.87 -3.71
C LYS A 74 1.76 -10.22 -3.62
N ARG A 75 1.39 -11.46 -3.91
CA ARG A 75 -0.01 -11.88 -3.83
C ARG A 75 -0.53 -11.79 -2.41
N GLN A 76 0.27 -12.20 -1.45
CA GLN A 76 -0.12 -12.13 -0.05
C GLN A 76 -0.33 -10.70 0.41
N ILE A 77 0.56 -9.80 0.01
CA ILE A 77 0.42 -8.39 0.38
C ILE A 77 -0.78 -7.76 -0.30
N ARG A 78 -1.02 -8.09 -1.57
CA ARG A 78 -2.21 -7.58 -2.26
C ARG A 78 -3.50 -8.07 -1.64
N ALA A 79 -3.53 -9.33 -1.22
CA ALA A 79 -4.70 -9.87 -0.55
C ALA A 79 -4.93 -9.18 0.79
N ALA A 80 -3.86 -8.91 1.52
CA ALA A 80 -3.96 -8.18 2.79
C ALA A 80 -4.48 -6.76 2.55
N PHE A 81 -3.96 -6.09 1.53
CA PHE A 81 -4.42 -4.74 1.20
C PHE A 81 -5.89 -4.74 0.83
N ARG A 82 -6.32 -5.73 0.06
CA ARG A 82 -7.73 -5.85 -0.31
C ARG A 82 -8.61 -6.02 0.91
N GLN A 83 -8.14 -6.76 1.90
CA GLN A 83 -8.88 -6.97 3.14
C GLN A 83 -9.06 -5.64 3.88
N LEU A 84 -8.11 -4.73 3.74
CA LEU A 84 -8.14 -3.45 4.45
C LEU A 84 -8.83 -2.35 3.65
N LEU A 85 -9.16 -2.58 2.39
CA LEU A 85 -9.73 -1.55 1.52
C LEU A 85 -10.93 -0.81 2.12
N PRO A 86 -11.90 -1.51 2.77
CA PRO A 86 -13.05 -0.79 3.32
C PRO A 86 -12.69 0.23 4.39
N LYS A 87 -11.52 0.11 4.99
CA LYS A 87 -11.08 1.02 6.04
C LYS A 87 -10.25 2.17 5.51
N LEU A 88 -9.87 2.14 4.24
CA LEU A 88 -8.91 3.10 3.70
C LEU A 88 -9.60 4.36 3.23
N SER A 89 -8.90 5.48 3.41
CA SER A 89 -9.27 6.72 2.76
C SER A 89 -8.89 6.65 1.29
N ASN A 90 -9.64 7.34 0.46
CA ASN A 90 -9.31 7.45 -0.95
C ASN A 90 -8.20 8.49 -1.16
N GLY A 91 -7.61 8.45 -2.34
CA GLY A 91 -6.70 9.49 -2.76
C GLY A 91 -5.25 9.30 -2.38
N TRP A 92 -4.87 8.10 -1.98
CA TRP A 92 -3.50 7.83 -1.61
C TRP A 92 -2.80 6.99 -2.67
N ASP A 93 -1.53 7.26 -2.89
CA ASP A 93 -0.65 6.38 -3.62
C ASP A 93 0.34 5.80 -2.62
N ILE A 94 0.40 4.49 -2.54
CA ILE A 94 1.17 3.79 -1.51
C ILE A 94 2.15 2.85 -2.18
N VAL A 95 3.40 2.89 -1.74
CA VAL A 95 4.41 1.91 -2.17
C VAL A 95 4.86 1.13 -0.96
N ILE A 96 4.75 -0.18 -1.05
CA ILE A 96 5.26 -1.09 -0.03
C ILE A 96 6.57 -1.68 -0.54
N VAL A 97 7.64 -1.46 0.20
CA VAL A 97 8.93 -2.06 -0.10
C VAL A 97 9.14 -3.24 0.84
N VAL A 98 9.37 -4.39 0.26
CA VAL A 98 9.52 -5.62 1.02
C VAL A 98 10.98 -5.79 1.43
N LYS A 99 11.21 -5.99 2.71
CA LYS A 99 12.55 -6.21 3.23
C LYS A 99 12.94 -7.68 3.11
N PRO A 100 14.24 -7.99 3.04
CA PRO A 100 14.66 -9.39 2.97
C PRO A 100 14.15 -10.25 4.12
N THR A 101 13.95 -9.66 5.30
CA THR A 101 13.44 -10.39 6.45
C THR A 101 12.01 -10.90 6.25
N ALA A 102 11.31 -10.40 5.23
CA ALA A 102 9.93 -10.79 4.97
C ALA A 102 9.80 -12.17 4.32
N LEU A 103 10.92 -12.80 3.97
CA LEU A 103 10.89 -14.05 3.23
C LEU A 103 10.08 -15.13 3.94
N GLU A 104 10.11 -15.15 5.25
CA GLU A 104 9.43 -16.18 6.03
C GLU A 104 8.08 -15.71 6.59
N CYS A 105 7.64 -14.53 6.22
CA CYS A 105 6.36 -14.03 6.71
C CYS A 105 5.20 -14.75 6.03
N ASN A 106 4.12 -14.90 6.78
CA ASN A 106 2.88 -15.43 6.22
C ASN A 106 1.88 -14.29 6.02
N TYR A 107 0.70 -14.66 5.50
CA TYR A 107 -0.34 -13.67 5.20
C TYR A 107 -0.75 -12.88 6.45
N ALA A 108 -0.91 -13.56 7.57
CA ALA A 108 -1.36 -12.90 8.79
C ALA A 108 -0.38 -11.82 9.25
N GLU A 109 0.91 -12.13 9.13
CA GLU A 109 1.94 -11.16 9.49
C GLU A 109 1.94 -9.97 8.55
N PHE A 110 1.78 -10.21 7.24
CA PHE A 110 1.70 -9.12 6.28
C PHE A 110 0.47 -8.25 6.54
N LEU A 111 -0.66 -8.87 6.86
CA LEU A 111 -1.88 -8.13 7.15
C LEU A 111 -1.69 -7.23 8.37
N GLN A 112 -1.10 -7.78 9.42
CA GLN A 112 -0.87 -7.02 10.65
C GLN A 112 0.07 -5.84 10.43
N GLU A 113 1.19 -6.08 9.75
CA GLU A 113 2.15 -5.01 9.51
C GLU A 113 1.62 -3.97 8.56
N LEU A 114 0.88 -4.40 7.54
CA LEU A 114 0.30 -3.47 6.59
C LEU A 114 -0.72 -2.56 7.27
N GLU A 115 -1.58 -3.13 8.11
CA GLU A 115 -2.54 -2.33 8.85
C GLU A 115 -1.83 -1.33 9.76
N GLN A 116 -0.80 -1.78 10.44
CA GLN A 116 -0.01 -0.92 11.33
C GLN A 116 0.61 0.25 10.56
N LEU A 117 1.17 -0.03 9.39
CA LEU A 117 1.78 1.02 8.58
C LEU A 117 0.74 2.02 8.07
N LEU A 118 -0.41 1.54 7.66
CA LEU A 118 -1.46 2.41 7.15
C LEU A 118 -2.03 3.29 8.24
N VAL A 119 -2.13 2.78 9.46
CA VAL A 119 -2.55 3.60 10.60
C VAL A 119 -1.51 4.67 10.89
N GLN A 120 -0.22 4.30 10.91
CA GLN A 120 0.85 5.25 11.16
C GLN A 120 0.90 6.37 10.14
N ALA A 121 0.56 6.06 8.89
CA ALA A 121 0.58 7.04 7.81
C ALA A 121 -0.75 7.78 7.70
N GLU A 122 -1.70 7.46 8.58
CA GLU A 122 -3.02 8.09 8.62
C GLU A 122 -3.86 7.83 7.37
N VAL A 123 -3.60 6.73 6.70
CA VAL A 123 -4.42 6.30 5.57
C VAL A 123 -5.70 5.63 6.06
N ILE A 124 -5.62 4.97 7.21
CA ILE A 124 -6.78 4.40 7.89
C ILE A 124 -7.21 5.38 8.96
N HIS A 125 -8.44 5.86 8.86
CA HIS A 125 -8.96 6.82 9.82
C HIS A 125 -9.47 6.16 11.08
N GLU A 126 -9.99 4.95 10.96
CA GLU A 126 -10.59 4.28 12.10
C GLU A 126 -9.80 3.07 12.46
N TYR A 127 -9.48 2.98 13.73
CA TYR A 127 -8.88 1.77 14.26
C TYR A 127 -9.96 0.71 14.43
N SER A 128 -9.65 -0.48 14.03
CA SER A 128 -10.54 -1.58 14.31
C SER A 128 -10.68 -1.81 15.80
N GLY A 129 -9.67 -1.44 16.57
CA GLY A 129 -9.71 -1.59 18.01
C GLY A 129 -10.02 -0.30 18.72
N GLY A 130 -10.17 0.70 18.01
CA GLY A 130 -10.29 1.98 18.60
C GLY A 130 -11.63 2.29 19.08
N ASN A 131 -11.93 2.22 19.10
CA ASN A 131 -12.67 2.73 19.46
C ASN A 131 -12.94 2.96 20.48
N ASN A 132 -12.74 3.04 20.64
CA ASN A 132 -12.95 3.15 21.39
C ASN A 132 -13.03 3.76 22.07
N ILE A 133 -13.04 3.99 22.08
CA ILE A 133 -13.16 4.42 22.81
C ILE A 133 -13.61 4.84 23.16
#